data_9f53ebb519575e054eaf33cf205e079e
#
_entry.id   9f53ebb519575e054eaf33cf205e079e
#
_cell.length_a   1.000
_cell.length_b   1.000
_cell.length_c   1.000
_cell.angle_alpha   90.00
_cell.angle_beta   90.00
_cell.angle_gamma   90.00
#
_symmetry.space_group_name_H-M   'P 1'
#
loop_
_entity.id
_entity.type
_entity.pdbx_description
1 polymer ?
#
loop_
_entity_poly.entity_id
_entity_poly.type
_entity_poly.pdbx_seq_one_letter_code
_entity_poly.pdbx_strand_id
1 'polypeptide(L)'
;MKTILIANQKGGCGKTMTAITLATALAQKGYKVALADSDNQKSSLQWLKQRPDNVAVIQSLDWRQEKSIGDAPKNLDYLIIDAPGALSGDHAEQLVSEAHAIITPLQPSFFDIDSTRRFLKHLQDIKRIRKGKVQILLLANRVKPNSASSKDIQQFFE
;
A
#
# COMPACT_ATOMS: atom_id res chain seq x y z
N MET A 1 -6.41 4.45 -15.77
CA MET A 1 -5.57 4.45 -14.54
C MET A 1 -6.07 3.40 -13.57
N LYS A 2 -5.18 2.58 -13.05
CA LYS A 2 -5.44 1.63 -11.95
C LYS A 2 -4.81 2.18 -10.66
N THR A 3 -5.58 2.22 -9.59
CA THR A 3 -5.12 2.73 -8.29
C THR A 3 -4.89 1.56 -7.33
N ILE A 4 -3.69 1.46 -6.77
CA ILE A 4 -3.30 0.41 -5.83
C ILE A 4 -2.89 1.08 -4.51
N LEU A 5 -3.60 0.75 -3.45
CA LEU A 5 -3.35 1.24 -2.10
C LEU A 5 -2.49 0.23 -1.33
N ILE A 6 -1.38 0.69 -0.79
CA ILE A 6 -0.54 -0.12 0.10
C ILE A 6 -0.88 0.27 1.53
N ALA A 7 -1.56 -0.58 2.26
CA ALA A 7 -2.11 -0.24 3.56
C ALA A 7 -2.10 -1.40 4.56
N ASN A 8 -1.86 -1.07 5.80
CA ASN A 8 -2.14 -1.91 6.98
C ASN A 8 -2.30 -0.98 8.20
N GLN A 9 -2.96 -1.46 9.23
CA GLN A 9 -3.13 -0.70 10.47
C GLN A 9 -1.83 -0.59 11.27
N LYS A 10 -0.94 -1.59 11.17
CA LYS A 10 0.33 -1.60 11.90
C LYS A 10 1.43 -0.87 11.16
N GLY A 11 2.21 -0.04 11.87
CA GLY A 11 3.45 0.55 11.36
C GLY A 11 4.59 -0.48 11.25
N GLY A 12 5.59 -0.21 10.40
CA GLY A 12 6.79 -1.04 10.28
C GLY A 12 6.62 -2.39 9.57
N CYS A 13 5.47 -2.66 8.95
CA CYS A 13 5.21 -3.92 8.25
C CYS A 13 5.75 -3.97 6.81
N GLY A 14 6.31 -2.86 6.31
CA GLY A 14 6.91 -2.78 4.97
C GLY A 14 6.05 -2.13 3.90
N LYS A 15 5.10 -1.26 4.26
CA LYS A 15 4.25 -0.54 3.29
C LYS A 15 5.06 0.28 2.30
N THR A 16 5.93 1.15 2.79
CA THR A 16 6.76 2.02 1.94
C THR A 16 7.65 1.21 0.99
N MET A 17 8.33 0.17 1.48
CA MET A 17 9.14 -0.70 0.62
C MET A 17 8.31 -1.42 -0.44
N THR A 18 7.12 -1.88 -0.10
CA THR A 18 6.20 -2.51 -1.04
C THR A 18 5.75 -1.51 -2.10
N ALA A 19 5.39 -0.29 -1.71
CA ALA A 19 4.98 0.79 -2.62
C ALA A 19 6.09 1.15 -3.61
N ILE A 20 7.31 1.37 -3.11
CA ILE A 20 8.50 1.67 -3.90
C ILE A 20 8.82 0.55 -4.89
N THR A 21 8.83 -0.69 -4.41
CA THR A 21 9.15 -1.87 -5.23
C THR A 21 8.14 -2.04 -6.36
N LEU A 22 6.86 -1.94 -6.05
CA LEU A 22 5.80 -2.06 -7.04
C LEU A 22 5.85 -0.94 -8.07
N ALA A 23 5.98 0.32 -7.63
CA ALA A 23 6.09 1.48 -8.53
C ALA A 23 7.29 1.35 -9.45
N THR A 24 8.45 0.91 -8.93
CA THR A 24 9.66 0.70 -9.73
C THR A 24 9.47 -0.41 -10.76
N ALA A 25 8.91 -1.55 -10.37
CA ALA A 25 8.69 -2.66 -11.27
C ALA A 25 7.74 -2.30 -12.43
N LEU A 26 6.69 -1.55 -12.14
CA LEU A 26 5.74 -1.08 -13.15
C LEU A 26 6.38 -0.05 -14.09
N ALA A 27 7.15 0.90 -13.55
CA ALA A 27 7.86 1.90 -14.36
C ALA A 27 8.90 1.25 -15.28
N GLN A 28 9.63 0.24 -14.80
CA GLN A 28 10.60 -0.52 -15.61
C GLN A 28 9.93 -1.32 -16.76
N LYS A 29 8.66 -1.68 -16.59
CA LYS A 29 7.87 -2.30 -17.67
C LYS A 29 7.31 -1.30 -18.67
N GLY A 30 7.61 -0.01 -18.52
CA GLY A 30 7.20 1.06 -19.44
C GLY A 30 5.85 1.70 -19.12
N TYR A 31 5.22 1.36 -17.98
CA TYR A 31 3.99 2.02 -17.56
C TYR A 31 4.24 3.42 -17.01
N LYS A 32 3.28 4.31 -17.23
CA LYS A 32 3.25 5.64 -16.60
C LYS A 32 2.76 5.52 -15.17
N VAL A 33 3.65 5.72 -14.22
CA VAL A 33 3.42 5.45 -12.78
C VAL A 33 3.59 6.73 -11.97
N ALA A 34 2.69 6.95 -11.02
CA ALA A 34 2.88 7.88 -9.93
C ALA A 34 2.88 7.15 -8.59
N LEU A 35 3.66 7.66 -7.65
CA LEU A 35 3.69 7.23 -6.25
C LEU A 35 3.27 8.41 -5.38
N ALA A 36 2.11 8.27 -4.73
CA ALA A 36 1.57 9.23 -3.79
C ALA A 36 1.96 8.84 -2.37
N ASP A 37 2.61 9.75 -1.67
CA ASP A 37 2.97 9.58 -0.26
C ASP A 37 1.94 10.29 0.62
N SER A 38 1.19 9.51 1.37
CA SER A 38 0.17 9.96 2.32
C SER A 38 0.64 9.87 3.78
N ASP A 39 1.88 9.43 4.02
CA ASP A 39 2.47 9.29 5.35
C ASP A 39 3.29 10.53 5.75
N ASN A 40 3.05 11.04 6.94
CA ASN A 40 3.78 12.18 7.51
C ASN A 40 5.28 11.92 7.65
N GLN A 41 5.73 10.69 7.64
CA GLN A 41 7.16 10.33 7.67
C GLN A 41 7.91 10.64 6.36
N LYS A 42 7.21 10.89 5.25
CA LYS A 42 7.78 11.27 3.93
C LYS A 42 8.74 10.25 3.32
N SER A 43 8.66 9.00 3.71
CA SER A 43 9.68 8.02 3.30
C SER A 43 9.70 7.79 1.79
N SER A 44 8.55 7.65 1.16
CA SER A 44 8.44 7.51 -0.30
C SER A 44 8.89 8.76 -1.04
N LEU A 45 8.53 9.95 -0.56
CA LEU A 45 8.95 11.22 -1.16
C LEU A 45 10.46 11.43 -1.07
N GLN A 46 11.07 11.10 0.07
CA GLN A 46 12.53 11.22 0.24
C GLN A 46 13.26 10.26 -0.68
N TRP A 47 12.79 9.04 -0.82
CA TRP A 47 13.36 8.08 -1.74
C TRP A 47 13.24 8.55 -3.21
N LEU A 48 12.07 9.06 -3.61
CA LEU A 48 11.86 9.57 -4.97
C LEU A 48 12.81 10.72 -5.32
N LYS A 49 13.12 11.60 -4.36
CA LYS A 49 14.10 12.70 -4.56
C LYS A 49 15.52 12.21 -4.82
N GLN A 50 15.88 11.03 -4.36
CA GLN A 50 17.20 10.44 -4.53
C GLN A 50 17.32 9.57 -5.78
N ARG A 51 16.23 9.37 -6.53
CA ARG A 51 16.29 8.58 -7.78
C ARG A 51 17.17 9.26 -8.81
N PRO A 52 18.08 8.51 -9.46
CA PRO A 52 18.85 9.03 -10.58
C PRO A 52 17.96 9.39 -11.79
N ASP A 53 18.40 10.36 -12.60
CA ASP A 53 17.66 10.81 -13.79
C ASP A 53 17.69 9.79 -14.93
N ASN A 54 18.60 8.83 -14.89
CA ASN A 54 18.79 7.79 -15.93
C ASN A 54 17.96 6.52 -15.73
N VAL A 55 17.02 6.51 -14.78
CA VAL A 55 16.13 5.39 -14.53
C VAL A 55 14.69 5.72 -14.92
N ALA A 56 13.85 4.70 -15.07
CA ALA A 56 12.44 4.88 -15.41
C ALA A 56 11.74 5.86 -14.45
N VAL A 57 11.01 6.82 -15.01
CA VAL A 57 10.39 7.91 -14.25
C VAL A 57 9.21 7.39 -13.43
N ILE A 58 9.16 7.82 -12.16
CA ILE A 58 8.00 7.69 -11.28
C ILE A 58 7.61 9.10 -10.86
N GLN A 59 6.38 9.51 -11.16
CA GLN A 59 5.89 10.82 -10.73
C GLN A 59 5.65 10.84 -9.22
N SER A 60 6.13 11.89 -8.56
CA SER A 60 6.01 12.07 -7.10
C SER A 60 4.79 12.91 -6.78
N LEU A 61 3.92 12.42 -5.89
CA LEU A 61 2.74 13.13 -5.40
C LEU A 61 2.80 13.23 -3.87
N ASP A 62 2.67 14.45 -3.36
CA ASP A 62 2.65 14.69 -1.91
C ASP A 62 1.21 14.85 -1.42
N TRP A 63 0.68 13.78 -0.82
CA TRP A 63 -0.67 13.74 -0.29
C TRP A 63 -0.75 13.74 1.25
N ARG A 64 0.32 14.11 1.91
CA ARG A 64 0.41 14.06 3.38
C ARG A 64 -0.55 14.99 4.10
N GLN A 65 -0.87 16.12 3.48
CA GLN A 65 -1.78 17.12 4.04
C GLN A 65 -3.20 17.05 3.47
N GLU A 66 -3.41 16.17 2.51
CA GLU A 66 -4.72 15.98 1.92
C GLU A 66 -5.63 15.24 2.90
N LYS A 67 -6.78 15.81 3.20
CA LYS A 67 -7.82 15.15 3.99
C LYS A 67 -8.61 14.14 3.16
N SER A 68 -8.41 14.18 1.86
CA SER A 68 -9.00 13.31 0.85
C SER A 68 -7.92 12.89 -0.14
N ILE A 69 -8.31 12.21 -1.18
CA ILE A 69 -7.43 11.92 -2.31
C ILE A 69 -7.05 13.22 -3.00
N GLY A 70 -5.76 13.43 -3.14
CA GLY A 70 -5.21 14.56 -3.85
C GLY A 70 -5.34 14.41 -5.37
N ASP A 71 -4.97 15.46 -6.08
CA ASP A 71 -4.96 15.43 -7.54
C ASP A 71 -3.88 14.49 -8.08
N ALA A 72 -4.23 13.74 -9.13
CA ALA A 72 -3.32 12.90 -9.86
C ALA A 72 -3.35 13.22 -11.37
N PRO A 73 -2.22 13.12 -12.09
CA PRO A 73 -2.19 13.31 -13.53
C PRO A 73 -3.14 12.36 -14.26
N LYS A 74 -3.84 12.85 -15.28
CA LYS A 74 -4.86 12.07 -16.01
C LYS A 74 -4.29 10.98 -16.93
N ASN A 75 -3.01 11.06 -17.26
CA ASN A 75 -2.35 10.18 -18.22
C ASN A 75 -1.57 9.03 -17.61
N LEU A 76 -1.86 8.67 -16.36
CA LEU A 76 -1.22 7.56 -15.66
C LEU A 76 -1.85 6.22 -16.02
N ASP A 77 -1.02 5.18 -16.10
CA ASP A 77 -1.46 3.79 -16.12
C ASP A 77 -1.74 3.29 -14.71
N TYR A 78 -0.83 3.61 -13.77
CA TYR A 78 -0.92 3.20 -12.37
C TYR A 78 -0.67 4.35 -11.41
N LEU A 79 -1.47 4.39 -10.36
CA LEU A 79 -1.29 5.23 -9.19
C LEU A 79 -1.08 4.31 -7.97
N ILE A 80 0.09 4.40 -7.36
CA ILE A 80 0.42 3.68 -6.13
C ILE A 80 0.31 4.66 -4.97
N ILE A 81 -0.43 4.29 -3.93
CA ILE A 81 -0.61 5.12 -2.73
C ILE A 81 0.07 4.43 -1.55
N ASP A 82 1.08 5.07 -0.98
CA ASP A 82 1.72 4.67 0.28
C ASP A 82 0.92 5.26 1.45
N ALA A 83 0.11 4.43 2.10
CA ALA A 83 -0.79 4.87 3.16
C ALA A 83 -0.04 5.17 4.46
N PRO A 84 -0.60 6.05 5.32
CA PRO A 84 -0.03 6.35 6.63
C PRO A 84 0.08 5.12 7.53
N GLY A 85 0.93 5.20 8.54
CA GLY A 85 1.24 4.10 9.46
C GLY A 85 0.02 3.52 10.19
N ALA A 86 -0.95 4.38 10.51
CA ALA A 86 -2.21 3.99 11.14
C ALA A 86 -3.37 4.50 10.30
N LEU A 87 -3.78 3.71 9.32
CA LEU A 87 -4.92 4.06 8.48
C LEU A 87 -6.23 3.74 9.20
N SER A 88 -7.03 4.77 9.51
CA SER A 88 -8.30 4.63 10.23
C SER A 88 -9.30 5.74 9.88
N GLY A 89 -10.56 5.53 10.22
CA GLY A 89 -11.63 6.51 10.08
C GLY A 89 -11.92 6.95 8.64
N ASP A 90 -12.40 8.18 8.49
CA ASP A 90 -12.82 8.75 7.20
C ASP A 90 -11.70 8.77 6.15
N HIS A 91 -10.46 8.96 6.57
CA HIS A 91 -9.31 8.93 5.66
C HIS A 91 -9.11 7.53 5.04
N ALA A 92 -9.31 6.47 5.83
CA ALA A 92 -9.27 5.10 5.31
C ALA A 92 -10.37 4.88 4.27
N GLU A 93 -11.59 5.30 4.55
CA GLU A 93 -12.71 5.19 3.61
C GLU A 93 -12.43 5.92 2.31
N GLN A 94 -11.89 7.12 2.37
CA GLN A 94 -11.57 7.93 1.19
C GLN A 94 -10.49 7.26 0.32
N LEU A 95 -9.37 6.82 0.91
CA LEU A 95 -8.32 6.13 0.16
C LEU A 95 -8.82 4.81 -0.45
N VAL A 96 -9.61 4.05 0.30
CA VAL A 96 -10.20 2.80 -0.20
C VAL A 96 -11.24 3.07 -1.29
N SER A 97 -11.97 4.19 -1.22
CA SER A 97 -13.00 4.54 -2.21
C SER A 97 -12.45 4.69 -3.62
N GLU A 98 -11.19 5.06 -3.77
CA GLU A 98 -10.52 5.21 -5.07
C GLU A 98 -9.68 4.00 -5.48
N ALA A 99 -9.44 3.07 -4.55
CA ALA A 99 -8.62 1.91 -4.83
C ALA A 99 -9.33 0.89 -5.72
N HIS A 100 -8.59 0.32 -6.66
CA HIS A 100 -8.96 -0.88 -7.41
C HIS A 100 -8.45 -2.15 -6.70
N ALA A 101 -7.29 -2.02 -6.03
CA ALA A 101 -6.72 -3.07 -5.20
C ALA A 101 -6.07 -2.49 -3.95
N ILE A 102 -6.06 -3.28 -2.88
CA ILE A 102 -5.32 -3.00 -1.65
C ILE A 102 -4.30 -4.11 -1.47
N ILE A 103 -3.03 -3.76 -1.31
CA ILE A 103 -1.99 -4.69 -0.91
C ILE A 103 -1.69 -4.44 0.55
N THR A 104 -1.83 -5.48 1.36
CA THR A 104 -1.60 -5.43 2.80
C THR A 104 -0.37 -6.27 3.15
N PRO A 105 0.81 -5.63 3.29
CA PRO A 105 2.00 -6.32 3.74
C PRO A 105 1.92 -6.60 5.24
N LEU A 106 2.35 -7.78 5.64
CA LEU A 106 2.46 -8.17 7.06
C LEU A 106 3.68 -9.06 7.26
N GLN A 107 4.27 -8.96 8.45
CA GLN A 107 5.39 -9.81 8.85
C GLN A 107 4.88 -11.08 9.53
N PRO A 108 5.67 -12.16 9.54
CA PRO A 108 5.31 -13.40 10.22
C PRO A 108 5.49 -13.27 11.74
N SER A 109 4.61 -12.50 12.38
CA SER A 109 4.56 -12.35 13.83
C SER A 109 3.10 -12.36 14.31
N PHE A 110 2.88 -12.79 15.53
CA PHE A 110 1.56 -12.79 16.15
C PHE A 110 0.91 -11.41 16.09
N PHE A 111 1.64 -10.37 16.45
CA PHE A 111 1.11 -8.99 16.48
C PHE A 111 0.76 -8.47 15.11
N ASP A 112 1.54 -8.78 14.07
CA ASP A 112 1.24 -8.39 12.70
C ASP A 112 -0.01 -9.12 12.18
N ILE A 113 -0.11 -10.42 12.42
CA ILE A 113 -1.26 -11.24 12.02
C ILE A 113 -2.53 -10.74 12.71
N ASP A 114 -2.49 -10.52 14.02
CA ASP A 114 -3.63 -10.05 14.79
C ASP A 114 -4.08 -8.64 14.37
N SER A 115 -3.13 -7.73 14.19
CA SER A 115 -3.39 -6.37 13.69
C SER A 115 -3.99 -6.40 12.27
N THR A 116 -3.49 -7.28 11.41
CA THR A 116 -4.01 -7.44 10.05
C THR A 116 -5.43 -7.99 10.05
N ARG A 117 -5.75 -8.96 10.90
CA ARG A 117 -7.14 -9.45 11.06
C ARG A 117 -8.10 -8.32 11.43
N ARG A 118 -7.73 -7.46 12.36
CA ARG A 118 -8.53 -6.29 12.75
C ARG A 118 -8.69 -5.30 11.61
N PHE A 119 -7.62 -5.05 10.87
CA PHE A 119 -7.64 -4.19 9.70
C PHE A 119 -8.59 -4.73 8.61
N LEU A 120 -8.49 -6.01 8.28
CA LEU A 120 -9.37 -6.65 7.29
C LEU A 120 -10.84 -6.61 7.73
N LYS A 121 -11.11 -6.83 9.01
CA LYS A 121 -12.47 -6.72 9.57
C LYS A 121 -13.01 -5.29 9.42
N HIS A 122 -12.19 -4.28 9.70
CA HIS A 122 -12.56 -2.88 9.52
C HIS A 122 -12.84 -2.54 8.06
N LEU A 123 -12.04 -3.05 7.12
CA LEU A 123 -12.27 -2.88 5.69
C LEU A 123 -13.62 -3.43 5.23
N GLN A 124 -14.11 -4.50 5.83
CA GLN A 124 -15.41 -5.10 5.48
C GLN A 124 -16.59 -4.17 5.76
N ASP A 125 -16.44 -3.18 6.62
CA ASP A 125 -17.47 -2.17 6.87
C ASP A 125 -17.56 -1.14 5.73
N ILE A 126 -16.55 -1.06 4.88
CA ILE A 126 -16.52 -0.13 3.75
C ILE A 126 -17.37 -0.68 2.59
N LYS A 127 -18.33 0.13 2.12
CA LYS A 127 -19.32 -0.26 1.10
C LYS A 127 -18.70 -0.83 -0.18
N ARG A 128 -17.59 -0.26 -0.67
CA ARG A 128 -16.92 -0.75 -1.89
C ARG A 128 -16.32 -2.14 -1.72
N ILE A 129 -15.77 -2.44 -0.54
CA ILE A 129 -15.25 -3.76 -0.19
C ILE A 129 -16.39 -4.77 -0.17
N ARG A 130 -17.49 -4.48 0.54
CA ARG A 130 -18.67 -5.35 0.60
C ARG A 130 -19.27 -5.65 -0.76
N LYS A 131 -19.17 -4.72 -1.70
CA LYS A 131 -19.64 -4.88 -3.09
C LYS A 131 -18.66 -5.60 -4.00
N GLY A 132 -17.54 -6.09 -3.49
CA GLY A 132 -16.51 -6.77 -4.27
C GLY A 132 -15.83 -5.91 -5.34
N LYS A 133 -15.84 -4.57 -5.19
CA LYS A 133 -15.27 -3.63 -6.16
C LYS A 133 -13.78 -3.36 -5.96
N VAL A 134 -13.21 -3.86 -4.87
CA VAL A 134 -11.81 -3.69 -4.51
C VAL A 134 -11.22 -5.05 -4.19
N GLN A 135 -10.12 -5.40 -4.84
CA GLN A 135 -9.37 -6.62 -4.53
C GLN A 135 -8.47 -6.39 -3.33
N ILE A 136 -8.42 -7.33 -2.41
CA ILE A 136 -7.52 -7.31 -1.26
C ILE A 136 -6.50 -8.43 -1.43
N LEU A 137 -5.22 -8.07 -1.40
CA LEU A 137 -4.08 -8.96 -1.52
C LEU A 137 -3.24 -8.90 -0.26
N LEU A 138 -3.00 -10.03 0.37
CA LEU A 138 -2.08 -10.14 1.50
C LEU A 138 -0.67 -10.45 0.99
N LEU A 139 0.32 -9.73 1.51
CA LEU A 139 1.72 -9.93 1.17
C LEU A 139 2.51 -10.35 2.41
N ALA A 140 2.93 -11.61 2.47
CA ALA A 140 3.85 -12.06 3.49
C ALA A 140 5.24 -11.44 3.27
N ASN A 141 5.66 -10.58 4.18
CA ASN A 141 6.91 -9.83 4.11
C ASN A 141 7.92 -10.33 5.15
N ARG A 142 9.21 -10.33 4.82
CA ARG A 142 10.31 -10.76 5.70
C ARG A 142 10.13 -12.18 6.24
N VAL A 143 9.64 -13.07 5.42
CA VAL A 143 9.44 -14.48 5.75
C VAL A 143 10.80 -15.18 5.79
N LYS A 144 11.08 -15.90 6.88
CA LYS A 144 12.24 -16.78 6.99
C LYS A 144 11.80 -18.22 6.73
N PRO A 145 12.33 -18.90 5.70
CA PRO A 145 11.98 -20.28 5.43
C PRO A 145 12.17 -21.17 6.68
N ASN A 146 11.25 -22.10 6.90
CA ASN A 146 11.30 -23.09 7.97
C ASN A 146 11.23 -22.54 9.42
N SER A 147 10.89 -21.29 9.64
CA SER A 147 10.63 -20.76 10.98
C SER A 147 9.21 -21.08 11.44
N ALA A 148 8.98 -21.16 12.77
CA ALA A 148 7.64 -21.35 13.34
C ALA A 148 6.69 -20.23 12.93
N SER A 149 7.14 -18.96 12.99
CA SER A 149 6.35 -17.80 12.60
C SER A 149 5.99 -17.78 11.11
N SER A 150 6.80 -18.37 10.24
CA SER A 150 6.46 -18.51 8.81
C SER A 150 5.36 -19.55 8.58
N LYS A 151 5.28 -20.59 9.42
CA LYS A 151 4.16 -21.54 9.40
C LYS A 151 2.88 -20.88 9.85
N ASP A 152 2.92 -20.03 10.87
CA ASP A 152 1.75 -19.30 11.36
C ASP A 152 1.19 -18.34 10.30
N ILE A 153 2.05 -17.64 9.57
CA ILE A 153 1.59 -16.75 8.49
C ILE A 153 1.03 -17.54 7.30
N GLN A 154 1.63 -18.67 6.96
CA GLN A 154 1.11 -19.55 5.92
C GLN A 154 -0.30 -20.03 6.27
N GLN A 155 -0.50 -20.48 7.50
CA GLN A 155 -1.81 -20.91 7.99
C GLN A 155 -2.84 -19.77 8.01
N PHE A 156 -2.39 -18.54 8.25
CA PHE A 156 -3.27 -17.36 8.19
C PHE A 156 -3.73 -17.04 6.76
N PHE A 157 -2.96 -17.40 5.74
CA PHE A 157 -3.30 -17.15 4.33
C PHE A 157 -4.24 -18.22 3.74
N GLU A 158 -4.38 -19.37 4.37
CA GLU A 158 -5.31 -20.45 4.02
C GLU A 158 -6.74 -20.15 4.54
#